data_4e8b12f051b6d2d056ed1e6bcc2c669f
#
_entry.id   4e8b12f051b6d2d056ed1e6bcc2c669f
#
_cell.length_a   1.000
_cell.length_b   1.000
_cell.length_c   1.000
_cell.angle_alpha   90.00
_cell.angle_beta   90.00
_cell.angle_gamma   90.00
#
_symmetry.space_group_name_H-M   'P 1'
#
loop_
_entity.id
_entity.type
_entity.pdbx_description
1 polymer ?
#
loop_
_entity_poly.entity_id
_entity_poly.type
_entity_poly.pdbx_seq_one_letter_code
_entity_poly.pdbx_strand_id
1 'polypeptide(L)'
;MFNPSSIVIEAFVDDLIEYYVNMFGNNESDIHVLVTNARNALEIIANSDAPYHDANHTMMVTSVGMEILRGKILIEGGVSAKEWVHFVISLLNHDIGYVRGICRADRSGRYAINIEYETIAPPAGSTDAFLTPYHVDRAKMYIQERFRDDEDVDVEMIQNNIERTRFPVPTEEDAQESTDFPGLIRSADLIGQLADPQYMRKISALFAEFRETGQAAKMGYTTAADLRQGYPGFFWNVVTPFITEGVRFLRRTQEGQMWVANLYANVFAEEHEAPAYGPERREYQDRREELETIFKVKEVSEQDKRKDGSRGVD
;
A
#
# COMPACT_ATOMS: atom_id res chain seq x y z
N MET A 1 -24.62 -22.52 3.14
CA MET A 1 -24.92 -21.38 4.04
C MET A 1 -24.48 -20.13 3.30
N PHE A 2 -25.27 -19.07 3.30
CA PHE A 2 -24.88 -17.81 2.66
C PHE A 2 -23.71 -17.18 3.41
N ASN A 3 -22.59 -16.93 2.71
CA ASN A 3 -21.40 -16.29 3.26
C ASN A 3 -21.03 -15.08 2.39
N PRO A 4 -21.26 -13.84 2.87
CA PRO A 4 -20.95 -12.63 2.10
C PRO A 4 -19.48 -12.53 1.71
N SER A 5 -18.56 -12.88 2.62
CA SER A 5 -17.13 -12.83 2.34
C SER A 5 -16.72 -13.72 1.18
N SER A 6 -17.25 -14.96 1.13
CA SER A 6 -16.95 -15.87 0.01
C SER A 6 -17.46 -15.33 -1.33
N ILE A 7 -18.61 -14.64 -1.35
CA ILE A 7 -19.14 -14.05 -2.60
C ILE A 7 -18.23 -12.94 -3.10
N VAL A 8 -17.76 -12.09 -2.20
CA VAL A 8 -16.85 -10.98 -2.56
C VAL A 8 -15.50 -11.53 -3.02
N ILE A 9 -14.97 -12.54 -2.33
CA ILE A 9 -13.71 -13.20 -2.71
C ILE A 9 -13.81 -13.81 -4.11
N GLU A 10 -14.87 -14.58 -4.40
CA GLU A 10 -15.05 -15.18 -5.71
C GLU A 10 -15.21 -14.14 -6.82
N ALA A 11 -15.98 -13.06 -6.58
CA ALA A 11 -16.09 -11.97 -7.55
C ALA A 11 -14.74 -11.29 -7.83
N PHE A 12 -13.91 -11.12 -6.80
CA PHE A 12 -12.56 -10.57 -6.96
C PHE A 12 -11.62 -11.53 -7.70
N VAL A 13 -11.75 -12.83 -7.45
CA VAL A 13 -10.97 -13.86 -8.18
C VAL A 13 -11.36 -13.89 -9.67
N ASP A 14 -12.64 -13.75 -9.99
CA ASP A 14 -13.11 -13.66 -11.37
C ASP A 14 -12.53 -12.43 -12.08
N ASP A 15 -12.50 -11.28 -11.41
CA ASP A 15 -11.87 -10.04 -11.90
C ASP A 15 -10.36 -10.21 -12.14
N LEU A 16 -9.66 -10.87 -11.21
CA LEU A 16 -8.24 -11.23 -11.35
C LEU A 16 -7.96 -12.07 -12.61
N ILE A 17 -8.80 -13.08 -12.86
CA ILE A 17 -8.68 -13.96 -14.02
C ILE A 17 -8.89 -13.13 -15.29
N GLU A 18 -9.96 -12.35 -15.35
CA GLU A 18 -10.27 -11.50 -16.50
C GLU A 18 -9.11 -10.54 -16.80
N TYR A 19 -8.56 -9.92 -15.75
CA TYR A 19 -7.45 -8.99 -15.88
C TYR A 19 -6.20 -9.68 -16.44
N TYR A 20 -5.83 -10.85 -15.88
CA TYR A 20 -4.70 -11.63 -16.37
C TYR A 20 -4.87 -12.04 -17.84
N VAL A 21 -6.04 -12.62 -18.17
CA VAL A 21 -6.35 -13.11 -19.53
C VAL A 21 -6.30 -11.97 -20.55
N ASN A 22 -6.82 -10.80 -20.21
CA ASN A 22 -6.80 -9.63 -21.09
C ASN A 22 -5.39 -9.13 -21.38
N MET A 23 -4.43 -9.35 -20.47
CA MET A 23 -3.05 -8.88 -20.64
C MET A 23 -2.12 -9.91 -21.27
N PHE A 24 -2.25 -11.18 -20.90
CA PHE A 24 -1.27 -12.23 -21.22
C PHE A 24 -1.87 -13.41 -21.98
N GLY A 25 -3.19 -13.45 -22.14
CA GLY A 25 -3.88 -14.59 -22.74
C GLY A 25 -4.16 -15.72 -21.73
N ASN A 26 -4.74 -16.81 -22.24
CA ASN A 26 -5.17 -17.92 -21.41
C ASN A 26 -4.04 -18.93 -21.17
N ASN A 27 -3.26 -18.74 -20.10
CA ASN A 27 -2.30 -19.73 -19.59
C ASN A 27 -2.89 -20.42 -18.33
N GLU A 28 -3.30 -21.67 -18.48
CA GLU A 28 -3.97 -22.42 -17.42
C GLU A 28 -3.12 -22.62 -16.17
N SER A 29 -1.77 -22.77 -16.31
CA SER A 29 -0.86 -22.93 -15.16
C SER A 29 -0.80 -21.66 -14.32
N ASP A 30 -0.55 -20.51 -14.96
CA ASP A 30 -0.47 -19.23 -14.26
C ASP A 30 -1.79 -18.85 -13.60
N ILE A 31 -2.92 -19.09 -14.30
CA ILE A 31 -4.26 -18.85 -13.77
C ILE A 31 -4.52 -19.76 -12.55
N HIS A 32 -4.14 -21.02 -12.61
CA HIS A 32 -4.31 -21.94 -11.49
C HIS A 32 -3.54 -21.50 -10.24
N VAL A 33 -2.28 -21.12 -10.41
CA VAL A 33 -1.43 -20.59 -9.33
C VAL A 33 -2.05 -19.31 -8.74
N LEU A 34 -2.44 -18.36 -9.59
CA LEU A 34 -3.03 -17.08 -9.20
C LEU A 34 -4.33 -17.28 -8.40
N VAL A 35 -5.26 -18.06 -8.93
CA VAL A 35 -6.59 -18.32 -8.31
C VAL A 35 -6.45 -19.03 -6.97
N THR A 36 -5.59 -20.07 -6.93
CA THR A 36 -5.36 -20.83 -5.69
C THR A 36 -4.77 -19.94 -4.61
N ASN A 37 -3.81 -19.07 -4.97
CA ASN A 37 -3.24 -18.11 -4.04
C ASN A 37 -4.25 -17.06 -3.57
N ALA A 38 -5.01 -16.47 -4.49
CA ALA A 38 -5.97 -15.42 -4.17
C ALA A 38 -7.04 -15.92 -3.20
N ARG A 39 -7.64 -17.07 -3.48
CA ARG A 39 -8.62 -17.68 -2.56
C ARG A 39 -8.02 -17.95 -1.19
N ASN A 40 -6.88 -18.63 -1.13
CA ASN A 40 -6.23 -18.97 0.13
C ASN A 40 -5.87 -17.73 0.95
N ALA A 41 -5.23 -16.75 0.35
CA ALA A 41 -4.81 -15.53 1.04
C ALA A 41 -6.00 -14.74 1.58
N LEU A 42 -7.03 -14.52 0.74
CA LEU A 42 -8.21 -13.74 1.13
C LEU A 42 -9.10 -14.49 2.14
N GLU A 43 -9.22 -15.82 2.06
CA GLU A 43 -9.92 -16.60 3.07
C GLU A 43 -9.18 -16.62 4.41
N ILE A 44 -7.85 -16.67 4.40
CA ILE A 44 -7.03 -16.61 5.62
C ILE A 44 -7.17 -15.24 6.27
N ILE A 45 -6.96 -14.15 5.53
CA ILE A 45 -7.01 -12.81 6.11
C ILE A 45 -8.42 -12.41 6.55
N ALA A 46 -9.46 -12.97 5.92
CA ALA A 46 -10.85 -12.77 6.36
C ALA A 46 -11.14 -13.36 7.75
N ASN A 47 -10.26 -14.19 8.30
CA ASN A 47 -10.35 -14.69 9.67
C ASN A 47 -9.59 -13.84 10.69
N SER A 48 -8.87 -12.80 10.26
CA SER A 48 -8.24 -11.86 11.17
C SER A 48 -9.27 -11.02 11.92
N ASP A 49 -8.99 -10.76 13.19
CA ASP A 49 -9.75 -9.79 14.01
C ASP A 49 -9.03 -8.43 14.15
N ALA A 50 -7.99 -8.19 13.33
CA ALA A 50 -7.38 -6.87 13.18
C ALA A 50 -8.42 -5.86 12.67
N PRO A 51 -8.61 -4.71 13.33
CA PRO A 51 -9.70 -3.79 13.00
C PRO A 51 -9.60 -3.15 11.60
N TYR A 52 -8.40 -2.95 11.08
CA TYR A 52 -8.14 -2.24 9.81
C TYR A 52 -7.62 -3.16 8.71
N HIS A 53 -6.62 -4.01 9.01
CA HIS A 53 -5.96 -4.88 8.03
C HIS A 53 -6.81 -6.12 7.78
N ASP A 54 -7.75 -6.00 6.84
CA ASP A 54 -8.75 -7.00 6.47
C ASP A 54 -8.66 -7.41 4.98
N ALA A 55 -9.49 -8.36 4.57
CA ALA A 55 -9.55 -8.81 3.18
C ALA A 55 -9.92 -7.68 2.19
N ASN A 56 -10.69 -6.68 2.61
CA ASN A 56 -11.03 -5.55 1.75
C ASN A 56 -9.81 -4.66 1.50
N HIS A 57 -8.98 -4.39 2.52
CA HIS A 57 -7.71 -3.70 2.34
C HIS A 57 -6.83 -4.45 1.34
N THR A 58 -6.64 -5.75 1.51
CA THR A 58 -5.83 -6.59 0.61
C THR A 58 -6.34 -6.54 -0.84
N MET A 59 -7.65 -6.61 -1.07
CA MET A 59 -8.24 -6.50 -2.41
C MET A 59 -7.98 -5.12 -3.03
N MET A 60 -8.15 -4.03 -2.27
CA MET A 60 -7.89 -2.67 -2.74
C MET A 60 -6.42 -2.47 -3.15
N VAL A 61 -5.50 -2.90 -2.31
CA VAL A 61 -4.05 -2.86 -2.57
C VAL A 61 -3.70 -3.66 -3.83
N THR A 62 -4.26 -4.87 -3.97
CA THR A 62 -4.03 -5.72 -5.14
C THR A 62 -4.58 -5.08 -6.42
N SER A 63 -5.78 -4.49 -6.38
CA SER A 63 -6.37 -3.78 -7.53
C SER A 63 -5.50 -2.60 -7.98
N VAL A 64 -5.00 -1.81 -7.04
CA VAL A 64 -4.08 -0.71 -7.36
C VAL A 64 -2.79 -1.23 -7.99
N GLY A 65 -2.22 -2.30 -7.44
CA GLY A 65 -0.98 -2.88 -7.98
C GLY A 65 -1.13 -3.42 -9.40
N MET A 66 -2.25 -4.07 -9.71
CA MET A 66 -2.57 -4.52 -11.07
C MET A 66 -2.62 -3.33 -12.05
N GLU A 67 -3.27 -2.24 -11.66
CA GLU A 67 -3.35 -1.03 -12.48
C GLU A 67 -2.00 -0.31 -12.62
N ILE A 68 -1.15 -0.32 -11.61
CA ILE A 68 0.23 0.18 -11.70
C ILE A 68 0.99 -0.61 -12.77
N LEU A 69 0.96 -1.95 -12.72
CA LEU A 69 1.65 -2.77 -13.71
C LEU A 69 1.06 -2.62 -15.13
N ARG A 70 -0.27 -2.48 -15.25
CA ARG A 70 -0.89 -2.18 -16.54
C ARG A 70 -0.36 -0.87 -17.14
N GLY A 71 -0.32 0.17 -16.33
CA GLY A 71 0.24 1.46 -16.74
C GLY A 71 1.73 1.37 -17.09
N LYS A 72 2.51 0.60 -16.34
CA LYS A 72 3.93 0.31 -16.62
C LYS A 72 4.09 -0.38 -17.99
N ILE A 73 3.32 -1.43 -18.25
CA ILE A 73 3.34 -2.16 -19.53
C ILE A 73 3.02 -1.22 -20.70
N LEU A 74 2.03 -0.33 -20.54
CA LEU A 74 1.65 0.63 -21.58
C LEU A 74 2.75 1.64 -21.94
N ILE A 75 3.60 2.02 -20.96
CA ILE A 75 4.64 3.03 -21.18
C ILE A 75 5.98 2.41 -21.52
N GLU A 76 6.38 1.37 -20.79
CA GLU A 76 7.73 0.83 -20.78
C GLU A 76 7.78 -0.59 -21.35
N GLY A 77 6.67 -1.31 -21.33
CA GLY A 77 6.67 -2.75 -21.60
C GLY A 77 7.42 -3.54 -20.53
N GLY A 78 7.95 -4.68 -20.92
CA GLY A 78 8.96 -5.40 -20.11
C GLY A 78 8.46 -6.10 -18.86
N VAL A 79 7.16 -6.34 -18.70
CA VAL A 79 6.59 -7.16 -17.62
C VAL A 79 6.12 -8.48 -18.21
N SER A 80 6.75 -9.57 -17.82
CA SER A 80 6.32 -10.93 -18.20
C SER A 80 5.10 -11.37 -17.38
N ALA A 81 4.37 -12.37 -17.92
CA ALA A 81 3.24 -12.99 -17.21
C ALA A 81 3.66 -13.52 -15.82
N LYS A 82 4.85 -14.16 -15.75
CA LYS A 82 5.38 -14.70 -14.51
C LYS A 82 5.69 -13.60 -13.47
N GLU A 83 6.33 -12.52 -13.87
CA GLU A 83 6.60 -11.37 -12.98
C GLU A 83 5.29 -10.74 -12.48
N TRP A 84 4.29 -10.61 -13.36
CA TRP A 84 2.98 -10.09 -12.98
C TRP A 84 2.29 -10.99 -11.95
N VAL A 85 2.28 -12.30 -12.15
CA VAL A 85 1.70 -13.27 -11.20
C VAL A 85 2.38 -13.16 -9.83
N HIS A 86 3.72 -13.13 -9.78
CA HIS A 86 4.46 -13.02 -8.52
C HIS A 86 4.22 -11.68 -7.82
N PHE A 87 4.10 -10.60 -8.59
CA PHE A 87 3.75 -9.29 -8.06
C PHE A 87 2.37 -9.31 -7.40
N VAL A 88 1.37 -9.90 -8.07
CA VAL A 88 0.01 -10.01 -7.51
C VAL A 88 -0.02 -10.94 -6.28
N ILE A 89 0.69 -12.07 -6.31
CA ILE A 89 0.82 -12.94 -5.14
C ILE A 89 1.46 -12.20 -3.97
N SER A 90 2.44 -11.34 -4.22
CA SER A 90 3.07 -10.53 -3.17
C SER A 90 2.06 -9.60 -2.50
N LEU A 91 1.22 -8.91 -3.30
CA LEU A 91 0.16 -8.02 -2.79
C LEU A 91 -0.92 -8.77 -2.02
N LEU A 92 -1.35 -9.93 -2.52
CA LEU A 92 -2.33 -10.78 -1.85
C LEU A 92 -1.86 -11.26 -0.47
N ASN A 93 -0.56 -11.38 -0.26
CA ASN A 93 0.02 -11.96 0.95
C ASN A 93 0.79 -10.95 1.82
N HIS A 94 0.89 -9.67 1.46
CA HIS A 94 1.75 -8.73 2.19
C HIS A 94 1.34 -8.59 3.67
N ASP A 95 0.06 -8.64 3.96
CA ASP A 95 -0.52 -8.51 5.29
C ASP A 95 -0.96 -9.84 5.93
N ILE A 96 -0.73 -10.98 5.27
CA ILE A 96 -1.16 -12.28 5.80
C ILE A 96 -0.54 -12.56 7.18
N GLY A 97 0.61 -11.96 7.45
CA GLY A 97 1.33 -12.06 8.72
C GLY A 97 0.59 -11.54 9.95
N TYR A 98 -0.47 -10.74 9.77
CA TYR A 98 -1.35 -10.36 10.88
C TYR A 98 -2.11 -11.56 11.46
N VAL A 99 -2.44 -12.55 10.65
CA VAL A 99 -3.31 -13.66 11.07
C VAL A 99 -2.58 -14.61 12.00
N ARG A 100 -3.21 -14.92 13.13
CA ARG A 100 -2.73 -15.94 14.07
C ARG A 100 -2.87 -17.35 13.49
N GLY A 101 -1.89 -18.21 13.74
CA GLY A 101 -1.95 -19.63 13.38
C GLY A 101 -1.47 -19.95 11.97
N ILE A 102 -0.95 -19.00 11.21
CA ILE A 102 -0.49 -19.23 9.82
C ILE A 102 0.92 -19.79 9.72
N CYS A 103 1.80 -19.50 10.68
CA CYS A 103 3.16 -20.03 10.70
C CYS A 103 3.21 -21.37 11.44
N ARG A 104 4.08 -22.28 11.00
CA ARG A 104 4.23 -23.62 11.62
C ARG A 104 4.60 -23.58 13.09
N ALA A 105 5.27 -22.52 13.52
CA ALA A 105 5.67 -22.31 14.91
C ALA A 105 4.56 -21.72 15.80
N ASP A 106 3.43 -21.30 15.22
CA ASP A 106 2.29 -20.79 15.96
C ASP A 106 1.62 -21.94 16.74
N ARG A 107 1.89 -22.02 18.04
CA ARG A 107 1.40 -23.12 18.91
C ARG A 107 1.10 -22.65 20.31
N SER A 108 0.12 -23.29 20.94
CA SER A 108 -0.18 -23.14 22.37
C SER A 108 -0.38 -21.68 22.80
N GLY A 109 -1.03 -20.87 21.95
CA GLY A 109 -1.28 -19.46 22.24
C GLY A 109 -0.04 -18.56 22.13
N ARG A 110 1.01 -19.03 21.48
CA ARG A 110 2.21 -18.25 21.15
C ARG A 110 2.40 -18.21 19.63
N TYR A 111 2.89 -17.09 19.12
CA TYR A 111 2.95 -16.80 17.70
C TYR A 111 4.38 -16.40 17.30
N ALA A 112 4.86 -16.97 16.21
CA ALA A 112 6.18 -16.68 15.66
C ALA A 112 6.32 -15.19 15.29
N ILE A 113 7.50 -14.62 15.51
CA ILE A 113 7.78 -13.20 15.26
C ILE A 113 8.93 -12.96 14.28
N ASN A 114 9.76 -13.97 14.01
CA ASN A 114 10.89 -13.89 13.10
C ASN A 114 11.26 -15.26 12.53
N ILE A 115 12.20 -15.27 11.58
CA ILE A 115 12.68 -16.48 10.90
C ILE A 115 13.45 -17.45 11.82
N GLU A 116 13.89 -17.03 12.98
CA GLU A 116 14.48 -17.85 14.04
C GLU A 116 13.43 -18.60 14.86
N TYR A 117 12.15 -18.42 14.51
CA TYR A 117 10.98 -19.01 15.18
C TYR A 117 10.85 -18.61 16.66
N GLU A 118 11.39 -17.46 17.03
CA GLU A 118 11.04 -16.85 18.32
C GLU A 118 9.53 -16.58 18.37
N THR A 119 8.95 -16.72 19.56
CA THR A 119 7.49 -16.61 19.70
C THR A 119 7.10 -15.65 20.82
N ILE A 120 5.99 -14.95 20.61
CA ILE A 120 5.36 -14.05 21.60
C ILE A 120 3.97 -14.57 21.98
N ALA A 121 3.59 -14.35 23.25
CA ALA A 121 2.19 -14.51 23.66
C ALA A 121 1.44 -13.19 23.45
N PRO A 122 0.18 -13.22 23.01
CA PRO A 122 -0.61 -12.00 22.84
C PRO A 122 -0.88 -11.36 24.22
N PRO A 123 -0.88 -10.02 24.31
CA PRO A 123 -1.40 -9.33 25.47
C PRO A 123 -2.87 -9.72 25.73
N ALA A 124 -3.29 -9.70 26.98
CA ALA A 124 -4.67 -10.04 27.32
C ALA A 124 -5.66 -9.08 26.63
N GLY A 125 -6.61 -9.63 25.87
CA GLY A 125 -7.63 -8.86 25.14
C GLY A 125 -7.14 -8.20 23.86
N SER A 126 -5.92 -8.53 23.37
CA SER A 126 -5.44 -8.05 22.08
C SER A 126 -6.14 -8.73 20.90
N THR A 127 -6.27 -7.98 19.82
CA THR A 127 -6.64 -8.47 18.48
C THR A 127 -5.41 -8.99 17.74
N ASP A 128 -5.56 -9.39 16.50
CA ASP A 128 -4.44 -9.75 15.61
C ASP A 128 -3.49 -8.55 15.36
N ALA A 129 -3.94 -7.31 15.60
CA ALA A 129 -3.14 -6.12 15.48
C ALA A 129 -1.89 -6.11 16.38
N PHE A 130 -1.82 -6.92 17.46
CA PHE A 130 -0.59 -7.05 18.25
C PHE A 130 0.58 -7.60 17.43
N LEU A 131 0.32 -8.26 16.30
CA LEU A 131 1.33 -8.77 15.37
C LEU A 131 1.84 -7.72 14.38
N THR A 132 1.31 -6.49 14.38
CA THR A 132 1.76 -5.39 13.49
C THR A 132 3.30 -5.25 13.42
N PRO A 133 4.07 -5.30 14.53
CA PRO A 133 5.53 -5.17 14.42
C PRO A 133 6.22 -6.33 13.70
N TYR A 134 5.52 -7.44 13.50
CA TYR A 134 6.07 -8.71 13.03
C TYR A 134 5.42 -9.19 11.74
N HIS A 135 4.36 -8.54 11.25
CA HIS A 135 3.54 -9.06 10.15
C HIS A 135 4.34 -9.31 8.86
N VAL A 136 5.29 -8.43 8.52
CA VAL A 136 6.14 -8.61 7.32
C VAL A 136 7.00 -9.86 7.44
N ASP A 137 7.68 -10.07 8.57
CA ASP A 137 8.50 -11.26 8.78
C ASP A 137 7.64 -12.53 8.80
N ARG A 138 6.47 -12.47 9.40
CA ARG A 138 5.50 -13.57 9.42
C ARG A 138 4.95 -13.88 8.02
N ALA A 139 4.65 -12.86 7.21
CA ALA A 139 4.23 -13.03 5.82
C ALA A 139 5.33 -13.73 5.00
N LYS A 140 6.59 -13.31 5.15
CA LYS A 140 7.74 -13.95 4.51
C LYS A 140 7.93 -15.41 4.96
N MET A 141 7.73 -15.70 6.25
CA MET A 141 7.75 -17.06 6.78
C MET A 141 6.62 -17.91 6.17
N TYR A 142 5.40 -17.37 6.11
CA TYR A 142 4.27 -18.06 5.49
C TYR A 142 4.56 -18.42 4.02
N ILE A 143 5.08 -17.47 3.24
CA ILE A 143 5.47 -17.71 1.84
C ILE A 143 6.52 -18.83 1.75
N GLN A 144 7.57 -18.77 2.58
CA GLN A 144 8.61 -19.82 2.63
C GLN A 144 8.04 -21.19 3.00
N GLU A 145 7.15 -21.24 3.99
CA GLU A 145 6.57 -22.49 4.47
C GLU A 145 5.55 -23.10 3.51
N ARG A 146 4.86 -22.25 2.75
CA ARG A 146 3.80 -22.63 1.83
C ARG A 146 4.29 -23.06 0.47
N PHE A 147 5.30 -22.36 -0.07
CA PHE A 147 5.70 -22.46 -1.47
C PHE A 147 7.14 -22.96 -1.70
N ARG A 148 7.87 -23.36 -0.64
CA ARG A 148 9.27 -23.80 -0.75
C ARG A 148 9.51 -24.92 -1.77
N ASP A 149 8.55 -25.78 -1.97
CA ASP A 149 8.62 -26.96 -2.83
C ASP A 149 7.79 -26.77 -4.14
N ASP A 150 7.34 -25.55 -4.42
CA ASP A 150 6.55 -25.19 -5.60
C ASP A 150 7.49 -24.57 -6.64
N GLU A 151 7.70 -25.29 -7.76
CA GLU A 151 8.61 -24.85 -8.83
C GLU A 151 8.04 -23.67 -9.66
N ASP A 152 6.75 -23.44 -9.62
CA ASP A 152 6.08 -22.35 -10.33
C ASP A 152 6.16 -21.02 -9.57
N VAL A 153 6.48 -21.04 -8.27
CA VAL A 153 6.51 -19.88 -7.39
C VAL A 153 7.93 -19.49 -6.98
N ASP A 154 8.35 -18.29 -7.35
CA ASP A 154 9.62 -17.70 -6.91
C ASP A 154 9.46 -17.07 -5.52
N VAL A 155 9.77 -17.87 -4.50
CA VAL A 155 9.67 -17.50 -3.08
C VAL A 155 10.53 -16.29 -2.75
N GLU A 156 11.75 -16.21 -3.27
CA GLU A 156 12.67 -15.11 -2.98
C GLU A 156 12.15 -13.78 -3.54
N MET A 157 11.65 -13.78 -4.77
CA MET A 157 11.04 -12.61 -5.40
C MET A 157 9.85 -12.10 -4.57
N ILE A 158 8.96 -13.00 -4.14
CA ILE A 158 7.78 -12.62 -3.33
C ILE A 158 8.20 -12.07 -1.97
N GLN A 159 9.17 -12.70 -1.30
CA GLN A 159 9.67 -12.23 0.00
C GLN A 159 10.33 -10.84 -0.10
N ASN A 160 11.10 -10.58 -1.16
CA ASN A 160 11.70 -9.28 -1.43
C ASN A 160 10.65 -8.20 -1.71
N ASN A 161 9.60 -8.55 -2.43
CA ASN A 161 8.46 -7.69 -2.66
C ASN A 161 7.74 -7.33 -1.35
N ILE A 162 7.41 -8.33 -0.53
CA ILE A 162 6.71 -8.15 0.76
C ILE A 162 7.57 -7.33 1.73
N GLU A 163 8.90 -7.50 1.74
CA GLU A 163 9.79 -6.71 2.61
C GLU A 163 9.61 -5.20 2.41
N ARG A 164 9.30 -4.75 1.18
CA ARG A 164 9.12 -3.32 0.89
C ARG A 164 7.86 -2.71 1.45
N THR A 165 6.89 -3.49 1.93
CA THR A 165 5.71 -2.97 2.64
C THR A 165 5.99 -2.64 4.10
N ARG A 166 7.20 -2.96 4.60
CA ARG A 166 7.61 -2.63 5.98
C ARG A 166 7.53 -1.14 6.25
N PHE A 167 6.79 -0.80 7.31
CA PHE A 167 6.62 0.57 7.75
C PHE A 167 6.91 0.70 9.26
N PRO A 168 7.62 1.76 9.73
CA PRO A 168 8.27 2.82 8.95
C PRO A 168 9.29 2.27 7.94
N VAL A 169 9.44 2.98 6.81
CA VAL A 169 10.40 2.58 5.78
C VAL A 169 11.82 2.58 6.37
N PRO A 170 12.57 1.47 6.25
CA PRO A 170 13.95 1.41 6.71
C PRO A 170 14.83 2.47 6.02
N THR A 171 15.88 2.92 6.70
CA THR A 171 16.74 4.04 6.24
C THR A 171 17.83 3.62 5.26
N GLU A 172 18.02 2.34 5.05
CA GLU A 172 18.99 1.76 4.12
C GLU A 172 18.68 2.20 2.68
N GLU A 173 19.70 2.44 1.88
CA GLU A 173 19.57 3.00 0.53
C GLU A 173 18.70 2.14 -0.39
N ASP A 174 18.88 0.82 -0.35
CA ASP A 174 18.08 -0.13 -1.11
C ASP A 174 16.61 -0.14 -0.69
N ALA A 175 16.32 0.08 0.60
CA ALA A 175 14.96 0.21 1.11
C ALA A 175 14.27 1.50 0.62
N GLN A 176 15.01 2.51 0.19
CA GLN A 176 14.45 3.77 -0.32
C GLN A 176 14.10 3.71 -1.82
N GLU A 177 14.56 2.69 -2.55
CA GLU A 177 14.22 2.52 -3.98
C GLU A 177 12.72 2.38 -4.17
N SER A 178 12.17 3.07 -5.18
CA SER A 178 10.72 3.16 -5.45
C SER A 178 10.34 2.92 -6.91
N THR A 179 11.33 2.65 -7.77
CA THR A 179 11.11 2.44 -9.23
C THR A 179 11.12 0.97 -9.63
N ASP A 180 11.72 0.11 -8.79
CA ASP A 180 11.76 -1.34 -8.94
C ASP A 180 10.42 -2.02 -8.58
N PHE A 181 10.28 -3.31 -8.86
CA PHE A 181 9.07 -4.05 -8.52
C PHE A 181 8.73 -4.00 -7.02
N PRO A 182 9.67 -4.24 -6.09
CA PRO A 182 9.40 -4.07 -4.66
C PRO A 182 8.95 -2.65 -4.28
N GLY A 183 9.52 -1.60 -4.89
CA GLY A 183 9.09 -0.23 -4.69
C GLY A 183 7.66 0.04 -5.19
N LEU A 184 7.26 -0.60 -6.31
CA LEU A 184 5.89 -0.54 -6.81
C LEU A 184 4.91 -1.31 -5.92
N ILE A 185 5.31 -2.39 -5.22
CA ILE A 185 4.51 -3.06 -4.19
C ILE A 185 4.20 -2.08 -3.05
N ARG A 186 5.21 -1.39 -2.50
CA ARG A 186 4.98 -0.34 -1.49
C ARG A 186 4.06 0.75 -1.99
N SER A 187 4.26 1.18 -3.24
CA SER A 187 3.41 2.20 -3.84
C SER A 187 1.96 1.74 -3.95
N ALA A 188 1.74 0.47 -4.31
CA ALA A 188 0.40 -0.12 -4.38
C ALA A 188 -0.27 -0.19 -3.00
N ASP A 189 0.47 -0.60 -1.97
CA ASP A 189 -0.01 -0.66 -0.59
C ASP A 189 -0.42 0.73 -0.08
N LEU A 190 0.48 1.71 -0.16
CA LEU A 190 0.20 3.08 0.27
C LEU A 190 -0.95 3.72 -0.50
N ILE A 191 -1.02 3.55 -1.83
CA ILE A 191 -2.12 4.11 -2.63
C ILE A 191 -3.42 3.34 -2.37
N GLY A 192 -3.40 2.02 -2.26
CA GLY A 192 -4.58 1.19 -1.98
C GLY A 192 -5.23 1.55 -0.66
N GLN A 193 -4.42 1.84 0.36
CA GLN A 193 -4.88 2.37 1.63
C GLN A 193 -5.47 3.78 1.49
N LEU A 194 -4.70 4.72 0.95
CA LEU A 194 -5.02 6.15 1.02
C LEU A 194 -6.00 6.62 -0.06
N ALA A 195 -6.17 5.86 -1.15
CA ALA A 195 -7.17 6.09 -2.17
C ALA A 195 -8.49 5.34 -1.93
N ASP A 196 -8.60 4.56 -0.85
CA ASP A 196 -9.87 3.94 -0.46
C ASP A 196 -10.92 5.04 -0.22
N PRO A 197 -12.07 5.04 -0.94
CA PRO A 197 -13.13 6.02 -0.71
C PRO A 197 -13.69 6.01 0.72
N GLN A 198 -13.44 4.94 1.47
CA GLN A 198 -13.87 4.80 2.86
C GLN A 198 -12.74 5.06 3.87
N TYR A 199 -11.54 5.45 3.43
CA TYR A 199 -10.37 5.60 4.30
C TYR A 199 -10.67 6.45 5.53
N MET A 200 -11.30 7.62 5.35
CA MET A 200 -11.64 8.52 6.46
C MET A 200 -12.61 7.89 7.48
N ARG A 201 -13.46 6.97 7.04
CA ARG A 201 -14.36 6.21 7.94
C ARG A 201 -13.64 5.12 8.70
N LYS A 202 -12.55 4.58 8.12
CA LYS A 202 -11.73 3.52 8.69
C LYS A 202 -10.61 4.03 9.61
N ILE A 203 -10.37 5.33 9.71
CA ILE A 203 -9.31 5.92 10.56
C ILE A 203 -9.47 5.50 12.03
N SER A 204 -10.69 5.35 12.53
CA SER A 204 -10.89 4.88 13.91
C SER A 204 -10.44 3.43 14.12
N ALA A 205 -10.59 2.58 13.11
CA ALA A 205 -10.10 1.21 13.12
C ALA A 205 -8.56 1.18 13.09
N LEU A 206 -7.94 1.95 12.21
CA LEU A 206 -6.49 2.10 12.14
C LEU A 206 -5.90 2.67 13.45
N PHE A 207 -6.57 3.67 14.03
CA PHE A 207 -6.17 4.22 15.34
C PHE A 207 -6.27 3.18 16.45
N ALA A 208 -7.27 2.28 16.42
CA ALA A 208 -7.39 1.21 17.41
C ALA A 208 -6.17 0.27 17.36
N GLU A 209 -5.70 -0.11 16.17
CA GLU A 209 -4.47 -0.89 15.99
C GLU A 209 -3.23 -0.14 16.47
N PHE A 210 -3.08 1.14 16.12
CA PHE A 210 -1.96 1.97 16.59
C PHE A 210 -1.93 2.11 18.11
N ARG A 211 -3.09 2.20 18.74
CA ARG A 211 -3.20 2.25 20.19
C ARG A 211 -2.82 0.91 20.82
N GLU A 212 -3.26 -0.20 20.25
CA GLU A 212 -2.96 -1.55 20.74
C GLU A 212 -1.45 -1.83 20.72
N THR A 213 -0.76 -1.42 19.67
CA THR A 213 0.69 -1.60 19.49
C THR A 213 1.54 -0.53 20.16
N GLY A 214 0.92 0.49 20.75
CA GLY A 214 1.62 1.65 21.32
C GLY A 214 2.17 2.63 20.28
N GLN A 215 1.89 2.41 19.00
CA GLN A 215 2.33 3.30 17.93
C GLN A 215 1.68 4.69 18.03
N ALA A 216 0.39 4.77 18.39
CA ALA A 216 -0.30 6.04 18.61
C ALA A 216 0.42 6.91 19.64
N ALA A 217 0.85 6.34 20.77
CA ALA A 217 1.59 7.07 21.79
C ALA A 217 2.96 7.56 21.33
N LYS A 218 3.68 6.77 20.51
CA LYS A 218 4.96 7.17 19.90
C LYS A 218 4.80 8.34 18.94
N MET A 219 3.66 8.43 18.23
CA MET A 219 3.33 9.53 17.33
C MET A 219 2.70 10.74 18.03
N GLY A 220 2.46 10.66 19.36
CA GLY A 220 1.81 11.70 20.12
C GLY A 220 0.29 11.79 19.92
N TYR A 221 -0.33 10.76 19.33
CA TYR A 221 -1.77 10.70 19.09
C TYR A 221 -2.51 10.10 20.27
N THR A 222 -3.58 10.74 20.72
CA THR A 222 -4.44 10.32 21.84
C THR A 222 -5.82 9.88 21.35
N THR A 223 -6.25 10.36 20.19
CA THR A 223 -7.55 10.09 19.59
C THR A 223 -7.45 9.78 18.10
N ALA A 224 -8.48 9.16 17.54
CA ALA A 224 -8.58 8.98 16.09
C ALA A 224 -8.66 10.32 15.33
N ALA A 225 -9.13 11.38 15.98
CA ALA A 225 -9.14 12.72 15.42
C ALA A 225 -7.72 13.28 15.23
N ASP A 226 -6.79 12.99 16.16
CA ASP A 226 -5.39 13.40 16.02
C ASP A 226 -4.73 12.70 14.82
N LEU A 227 -5.02 11.39 14.64
CA LEU A 227 -4.54 10.65 13.46
C LEU A 227 -5.08 11.23 12.15
N ARG A 228 -6.38 11.57 12.12
CA ARG A 228 -7.02 12.21 10.97
C ARG A 228 -6.41 13.58 10.67
N GLN A 229 -6.20 14.39 11.69
CA GLN A 229 -5.59 15.72 11.56
C GLN A 229 -4.14 15.64 11.07
N GLY A 230 -3.39 14.61 11.48
CA GLY A 230 -2.02 14.38 11.03
C GLY A 230 -1.89 13.83 9.61
N TYR A 231 -3.01 13.37 9.00
CA TYR A 231 -3.00 12.68 7.71
C TYR A 231 -2.43 13.52 6.54
N PRO A 232 -2.80 14.81 6.34
CA PRO A 232 -2.21 15.59 5.25
C PRO A 232 -0.69 15.73 5.37
N GLY A 233 -0.19 15.99 6.57
CA GLY A 233 1.25 16.05 6.82
C GLY A 233 1.97 14.72 6.55
N PHE A 234 1.37 13.61 6.96
CA PHE A 234 1.86 12.27 6.66
C PHE A 234 1.90 12.02 5.15
N PHE A 235 0.81 12.33 4.43
CA PHE A 235 0.72 12.15 2.99
C PHE A 235 1.84 12.89 2.24
N TRP A 236 2.00 14.20 2.50
CA TRP A 236 2.94 15.01 1.75
C TRP A 236 4.41 14.75 2.11
N ASN A 237 4.70 14.50 3.38
CA ASN A 237 6.09 14.41 3.85
C ASN A 237 6.63 12.98 3.89
N VAL A 238 5.76 11.97 4.05
CA VAL A 238 6.19 10.57 4.25
C VAL A 238 5.80 9.71 3.06
N VAL A 239 4.56 9.83 2.54
CA VAL A 239 4.03 8.93 1.51
C VAL A 239 4.48 9.33 0.11
N THR A 240 4.37 10.63 -0.22
CA THR A 240 4.60 11.15 -1.59
C THR A 240 5.91 10.67 -2.24
N PRO A 241 7.06 10.61 -1.53
CA PRO A 241 8.31 10.13 -2.14
C PRO A 241 8.21 8.70 -2.67
N PHE A 242 7.41 7.84 -2.04
CA PHE A 242 7.32 6.42 -2.35
C PHE A 242 6.22 6.04 -3.35
N ILE A 243 5.31 6.97 -3.67
CA ILE A 243 4.18 6.70 -4.57
C ILE A 243 4.32 7.37 -5.95
N THR A 244 5.34 8.19 -6.16
CA THR A 244 5.49 9.00 -7.38
C THR A 244 5.47 8.15 -8.65
N GLU A 245 6.20 7.03 -8.69
CA GLU A 245 6.22 6.13 -9.84
C GLU A 245 4.88 5.40 -10.03
N GLY A 246 4.27 4.89 -8.94
CA GLY A 246 2.95 4.30 -9.01
C GLY A 246 1.91 5.25 -9.58
N VAL A 247 1.89 6.50 -9.12
CA VAL A 247 1.01 7.56 -9.66
C VAL A 247 1.31 7.84 -11.14
N ARG A 248 2.59 7.84 -11.55
CA ARG A 248 3.00 8.02 -12.95
C ARG A 248 2.38 6.94 -13.85
N PHE A 249 2.39 5.68 -13.40
CA PHE A 249 1.80 4.56 -14.14
C PHE A 249 0.27 4.60 -14.10
N LEU A 250 -0.34 4.81 -12.94
CA LEU A 250 -1.81 4.88 -12.80
C LEU A 250 -2.45 5.94 -13.71
N ARG A 251 -1.78 7.06 -13.93
CA ARG A 251 -2.29 8.11 -14.84
C ARG A 251 -2.43 7.69 -16.30
N ARG A 252 -2.05 6.47 -16.67
CA ARG A 252 -2.08 5.97 -18.06
C ARG A 252 -3.34 5.22 -18.44
N THR A 253 -4.12 4.83 -17.43
CA THR A 253 -5.39 4.11 -17.62
C THR A 253 -6.54 4.92 -17.04
N GLN A 254 -7.76 4.63 -17.46
CA GLN A 254 -8.94 5.31 -16.94
C GLN A 254 -9.17 4.91 -15.48
N GLU A 255 -9.08 3.62 -15.17
CA GLU A 255 -9.21 3.08 -13.82
C GLU A 255 -8.12 3.62 -12.90
N GLY A 256 -6.88 3.67 -13.37
CA GLY A 256 -5.77 4.26 -12.62
C GLY A 256 -5.96 5.73 -12.32
N GLN A 257 -6.53 6.51 -13.24
CA GLN A 257 -6.87 7.92 -12.98
C GLN A 257 -7.95 8.07 -11.89
N MET A 258 -8.87 7.11 -11.76
CA MET A 258 -9.84 7.11 -10.66
C MET A 258 -9.16 6.89 -9.31
N TRP A 259 -8.19 5.98 -9.23
CA TRP A 259 -7.38 5.80 -8.02
C TRP A 259 -6.63 7.08 -7.65
N VAL A 260 -5.99 7.73 -8.62
CA VAL A 260 -5.29 9.01 -8.40
C VAL A 260 -6.25 10.11 -7.96
N ALA A 261 -7.44 10.18 -8.55
CA ALA A 261 -8.46 11.15 -8.16
C ALA A 261 -8.93 10.94 -6.71
N ASN A 262 -9.21 9.69 -6.31
CA ASN A 262 -9.60 9.35 -4.94
C ASN A 262 -8.48 9.69 -3.94
N LEU A 263 -7.22 9.35 -4.27
CA LEU A 263 -6.05 9.62 -3.45
C LEU A 263 -5.94 11.10 -3.08
N TYR A 264 -6.02 11.96 -4.10
CA TYR A 264 -5.95 13.42 -3.88
C TYR A 264 -7.24 13.98 -3.28
N ALA A 265 -8.42 13.43 -3.62
CA ALA A 265 -9.66 13.86 -3.00
C ALA A 265 -9.66 13.64 -1.48
N ASN A 266 -9.14 12.50 -1.02
CA ASN A 266 -9.04 12.20 0.41
C ASN A 266 -8.13 13.19 1.15
N VAL A 267 -6.95 13.50 0.63
CA VAL A 267 -6.03 14.43 1.31
C VAL A 267 -6.55 15.87 1.24
N PHE A 268 -7.09 16.31 0.10
CA PHE A 268 -7.63 17.66 -0.03
C PHE A 268 -8.89 17.89 0.81
N ALA A 269 -9.74 16.88 0.98
CA ALA A 269 -10.88 16.97 1.88
C ALA A 269 -10.43 17.27 3.31
N GLU A 270 -9.43 16.55 3.82
CA GLU A 270 -8.93 16.77 5.18
C GLU A 270 -8.20 18.12 5.33
N GLU A 271 -7.47 18.58 4.31
CA GLU A 271 -6.83 19.90 4.33
C GLU A 271 -7.85 21.05 4.40
N HIS A 272 -9.04 20.87 3.79
CA HIS A 272 -10.05 21.94 3.70
C HIS A 272 -11.16 21.80 4.72
N GLU A 273 -11.42 20.60 5.26
CA GLU A 273 -12.39 20.35 6.34
C GLU A 273 -11.83 20.65 7.72
N ALA A 274 -10.51 20.87 7.86
CA ALA A 274 -9.93 21.31 9.13
C ALA A 274 -10.68 22.54 9.65
N PRO A 275 -11.21 22.50 10.88
CA PRO A 275 -12.06 23.57 11.39
C PRO A 275 -11.34 24.90 11.31
N ALA A 276 -12.00 25.90 10.75
CA ALA A 276 -11.49 27.28 10.61
C ALA A 276 -11.33 27.99 11.97
N TYR A 277 -11.07 27.26 13.05
CA TYR A 277 -10.99 27.74 14.42
C TYR A 277 -9.57 27.52 14.95
N GLY A 278 -8.73 28.55 14.92
CA GLY A 278 -7.47 28.56 15.62
C GLY A 278 -6.31 29.28 14.89
N PRO A 279 -5.13 29.38 15.53
CA PRO A 279 -3.94 30.06 15.01
C PRO A 279 -3.36 29.44 13.72
N GLU A 280 -3.77 28.21 13.35
CA GLU A 280 -3.29 27.49 12.15
C GLU A 280 -3.63 28.18 10.82
N ARG A 281 -4.63 29.08 10.79
CA ARG A 281 -4.94 29.90 9.61
C ARG A 281 -3.79 30.79 9.17
N ARG A 282 -2.87 31.16 10.08
CA ARG A 282 -1.74 32.01 9.75
C ARG A 282 -0.61 31.25 9.04
N GLU A 283 -0.31 30.02 9.50
CA GLU A 283 0.71 29.19 8.84
C GLU A 283 0.31 28.75 7.42
N TYR A 284 -0.99 28.53 7.18
CA TYR A 284 -1.50 28.14 5.86
C TYR A 284 -1.52 29.34 4.88
N GLN A 285 -1.83 30.54 5.35
CA GLN A 285 -1.72 31.76 4.54
C GLN A 285 -0.25 32.09 4.21
N ASP A 286 0.65 31.96 5.18
CA ASP A 286 2.08 32.17 4.98
C ASP A 286 2.67 31.20 3.95
N ARG A 287 2.29 29.91 3.97
CA ARG A 287 2.71 28.94 2.96
C ARG A 287 2.13 29.22 1.58
N ARG A 288 0.90 29.68 1.49
CA ARG A 288 0.30 30.04 0.21
C ARG A 288 0.99 31.27 -0.38
N GLU A 289 1.31 32.25 0.42
CA GLU A 289 2.07 33.44 0.02
C GLU A 289 3.51 33.08 -0.36
N GLU A 290 4.17 32.13 0.35
CA GLU A 290 5.47 31.57 -0.04
C GLU A 290 5.42 30.88 -1.39
N LEU A 291 4.42 30.03 -1.63
CA LEU A 291 4.23 29.34 -2.90
C LEU A 291 3.94 30.32 -4.04
N GLU A 292 3.05 31.30 -3.83
CA GLU A 292 2.78 32.36 -4.82
C GLU A 292 4.03 33.20 -5.11
N THR A 293 4.87 33.40 -4.11
CA THR A 293 6.15 34.11 -4.27
C THR A 293 7.15 33.28 -5.08
N ILE A 294 7.23 31.97 -4.83
CA ILE A 294 8.08 31.02 -5.58
C ILE A 294 7.64 30.93 -7.04
N PHE A 295 6.33 30.89 -7.31
CA PHE A 295 5.81 30.88 -8.68
C PHE A 295 6.08 32.18 -9.42
N LYS A 296 5.90 33.35 -8.77
CA LYS A 296 6.23 34.66 -9.36
C LYS A 296 7.71 34.81 -9.67
N VAL A 297 8.59 34.31 -8.80
CA VAL A 297 10.05 34.33 -9.04
C VAL A 297 10.44 33.42 -10.22
N LYS A 298 9.79 32.30 -10.42
CA LYS A 298 10.01 31.43 -11.59
C LYS A 298 9.53 32.07 -12.90
N GLU A 299 8.38 32.76 -12.91
CA GLU A 299 7.89 33.45 -14.10
C GLU A 299 8.79 34.61 -14.51
N VAL A 300 9.32 35.39 -13.54
CA VAL A 300 10.28 36.47 -13.80
C VAL A 300 11.59 35.92 -14.35
N SER A 301 12.09 34.79 -13.81
CA SER A 301 13.33 34.17 -14.29
C SER A 301 13.22 33.57 -15.69
N GLU A 302 12.04 33.10 -16.09
CA GLU A 302 11.79 32.62 -17.46
C GLU A 302 11.59 33.77 -18.47
N GLN A 303 11.03 34.91 -18.04
CA GLN A 303 10.89 36.08 -18.87
C GLN A 303 12.25 36.79 -19.11
N ASP A 304 13.15 36.79 -18.13
CA ASP A 304 14.50 37.30 -18.29
C ASP A 304 15.37 36.45 -19.22
N LYS A 305 15.26 35.11 -19.15
CA LYS A 305 15.93 34.18 -20.06
C LYS A 305 15.46 34.33 -21.50
N ARG A 306 14.19 34.68 -21.74
CA ARG A 306 13.66 34.98 -23.08
C ARG A 306 14.11 36.31 -23.65
N LYS A 307 14.43 37.31 -22.80
CA LYS A 307 14.94 38.60 -23.23
C LYS A 307 16.44 38.56 -23.58
N ASP A 308 17.20 37.70 -22.89
CA ASP A 308 18.66 37.58 -23.16
C ASP A 308 18.96 36.71 -24.39
N GLY A 309 18.04 35.79 -24.75
CA GLY A 309 18.15 34.97 -25.97
C GLY A 309 17.84 35.67 -27.29
N SER A 310 17.39 36.95 -27.25
CA SER A 310 17.04 37.75 -28.45
C SER A 310 18.08 38.80 -28.84
N ARG A 311 19.25 38.84 -28.19
CA ARG A 311 20.36 39.79 -28.50
C ARG A 311 21.60 39.06 -29.04
N GLY A 312 21.43 38.20 -30.01
CA GLY A 312 22.56 37.49 -30.57
C GLY A 312 22.29 36.96 -31.95
N VAL A 313 21.88 37.83 -32.88
CA VAL A 313 22.06 37.61 -34.34
C VAL A 313 22.00 39.00 -35.00
N ASP A 314 23.15 39.59 -35.20
CA ASP A 314 23.49 40.48 -36.33
C ASP A 314 24.98 40.33 -36.58
#